data_6b085a57d4ddda539e500c6c02f5e809
#
_entry.id   6b085a57d4ddda539e500c6c02f5e809
#
_cell.length_a   1.000
_cell.length_b   1.000
_cell.length_c   1.000
_cell.angle_alpha   90.00
_cell.angle_beta   90.00
_cell.angle_gamma   90.00
#
_symmetry.space_group_name_H-M   'P 1'
#
loop_
_entity.id
_entity.type
_entity.pdbx_description
1 polymer ?
#
loop_
_entity_poly.entity_id
_entity_poly.type
_entity_poly.pdbx_seq_one_letter_code
_entity_poly.pdbx_strand_id
1 'polypeptide(L)'
;GDSNIDLALAPKGSGEIVVGTGSAAPTITSSGAYDLILDTNSGTNSGTITITDGANGNITATPNGTGYVEIGGNTNPGTLQLNCENNSHGIKLQSPPHSSSQSYTLKFPTGNVTADRFLKVASVTGSGTTGVGQLSFAEVSGGTSWQAVKTSDFTAAAGEGYFVNTTSGAITATLPGSASIGDEISIIDYAGTFDTNNLTVGRNS
;
A
#
# COMPACT_ATOMS: atom_id res chain seq x y z
N GLY A 1 -11.53 48.34 25.72
CA GLY A 1 -11.66 47.07 26.38
C GLY A 1 -10.71 46.07 25.73
N ASP A 2 -10.10 45.17 26.49
CA ASP A 2 -9.20 44.15 25.97
C ASP A 2 -9.94 43.29 24.96
N SER A 3 -9.34 43.08 23.81
CA SER A 3 -9.93 42.31 22.72
C SER A 3 -9.85 40.79 22.94
N ASN A 4 -9.04 40.34 23.89
CA ASN A 4 -8.85 38.93 24.25
C ASN A 4 -9.00 38.71 25.74
N ILE A 5 -9.74 37.69 26.13
CA ILE A 5 -9.90 37.26 27.52
C ILE A 5 -9.49 35.80 27.60
N ASP A 6 -8.46 35.50 28.41
CA ASP A 6 -8.03 34.15 28.68
C ASP A 6 -8.69 33.60 29.94
N LEU A 7 -9.22 32.38 29.87
CA LEU A 7 -9.63 31.64 31.07
C LEU A 7 -8.52 30.62 31.42
N ALA A 8 -7.75 30.92 32.45
CA ALA A 8 -6.73 30.01 32.96
C ALA A 8 -7.33 29.10 34.04
N LEU A 9 -7.39 27.80 33.77
CA LEU A 9 -7.74 26.76 34.74
C LEU A 9 -6.46 26.03 35.13
N ALA A 10 -5.93 26.31 36.29
CA ALA A 10 -4.66 25.71 36.78
C ALA A 10 -4.93 24.86 38.02
N PRO A 11 -5.12 23.53 37.87
CA PRO A 11 -5.27 22.63 39.01
C PRO A 11 -3.99 22.59 39.82
N LYS A 12 -4.11 22.46 41.12
CA LYS A 12 -2.96 22.36 42.03
C LYS A 12 -2.39 20.93 42.04
N GLY A 13 -1.09 20.81 41.82
CA GLY A 13 -0.40 19.51 41.81
C GLY A 13 -0.82 18.61 40.65
N SER A 14 -1.25 17.39 40.92
CA SER A 14 -1.73 16.40 39.93
C SER A 14 -3.24 16.49 39.66
N GLY A 15 -3.89 17.62 40.03
CA GLY A 15 -5.31 17.80 39.71
C GLY A 15 -5.61 17.82 38.23
N GLU A 16 -6.85 17.58 37.88
CA GLU A 16 -7.33 17.51 36.50
C GLU A 16 -8.51 18.48 36.27
N ILE A 17 -8.78 18.81 35.02
CA ILE A 17 -9.98 19.53 34.60
C ILE A 17 -11.04 18.51 34.20
N VAL A 18 -12.09 18.38 35.00
CA VAL A 18 -13.21 17.48 34.73
C VAL A 18 -14.32 18.23 34.03
N VAL A 19 -14.69 17.81 32.82
CA VAL A 19 -15.78 18.42 32.08
C VAL A 19 -17.00 17.50 32.16
N GLY A 20 -18.05 17.97 32.82
CA GLY A 20 -19.33 17.27 32.99
C GLY A 20 -19.31 16.21 34.09
N THR A 21 -20.40 16.13 34.83
CA THR A 21 -20.63 15.14 35.91
C THR A 21 -22.00 14.49 35.81
N GLY A 22 -22.74 14.82 34.76
CA GLY A 22 -24.13 14.36 34.55
C GLY A 22 -24.22 13.06 33.71
N SER A 23 -25.44 12.67 33.38
CA SER A 23 -25.75 11.50 32.55
C SER A 23 -25.70 11.75 31.04
N ALA A 24 -25.46 13.01 30.62
CA ALA A 24 -25.27 13.35 29.21
C ALA A 24 -23.79 13.55 28.86
N ALA A 25 -23.40 13.30 27.61
CA ALA A 25 -22.03 13.49 27.14
C ALA A 25 -21.65 14.99 27.20
N PRO A 26 -20.58 15.37 27.90
CA PRO A 26 -20.10 16.73 27.90
C PRO A 26 -19.48 17.12 26.57
N THR A 27 -19.50 18.41 26.25
CA THR A 27 -18.95 18.95 25.00
C THR A 27 -17.94 20.07 25.29
N ILE A 28 -16.78 20.01 24.60
CA ILE A 28 -15.87 21.15 24.47
C ILE A 28 -15.99 21.62 23.02
N THR A 29 -16.36 22.89 22.84
CA THR A 29 -16.60 23.48 21.51
C THR A 29 -16.05 24.89 21.42
N SER A 30 -15.63 25.31 20.23
CA SER A 30 -15.43 26.73 19.91
C SER A 30 -16.78 27.43 19.75
N SER A 31 -16.81 28.76 19.92
CA SER A 31 -18.00 29.59 19.67
C SER A 31 -17.80 30.33 18.35
N GLY A 32 -18.79 30.25 17.43
CA GLY A 32 -18.69 30.85 16.11
C GLY A 32 -17.92 30.04 15.11
N ALA A 33 -17.52 30.63 13.99
CA ALA A 33 -16.83 30.02 12.86
C ALA A 33 -15.32 29.98 13.12
N TYR A 34 -14.89 29.22 14.14
CA TYR A 34 -13.47 29.06 14.51
C TYR A 34 -13.13 27.60 14.78
N ASP A 35 -11.90 27.21 14.44
CA ASP A 35 -11.36 25.90 14.74
C ASP A 35 -11.22 25.66 16.25
N LEU A 36 -11.32 24.42 16.68
CA LEU A 36 -10.89 23.97 18.00
C LEU A 36 -9.52 23.33 17.90
N ILE A 37 -8.54 23.91 18.59
CA ILE A 37 -7.14 23.43 18.58
C ILE A 37 -6.79 22.92 19.98
N LEU A 38 -6.23 21.71 20.06
CA LEU A 38 -5.62 21.14 21.27
C LEU A 38 -4.11 21.04 21.03
N ASP A 39 -3.34 21.70 21.88
CA ASP A 39 -1.88 21.69 21.80
C ASP A 39 -1.24 21.66 23.20
N THR A 40 0.09 21.67 23.24
CA THR A 40 0.88 21.85 24.46
C THR A 40 1.86 22.99 24.30
N ASN A 41 2.38 23.53 25.41
CA ASN A 41 3.41 24.57 25.42
C ASN A 41 3.11 25.75 24.48
N SER A 42 1.84 26.18 24.42
CA SER A 42 1.35 27.29 23.54
C SER A 42 1.80 27.13 22.08
N GLY A 43 1.75 25.93 21.54
CA GLY A 43 2.13 25.60 20.17
C GLY A 43 3.63 25.52 19.90
N THR A 44 4.49 25.83 20.87
CA THR A 44 5.95 25.79 20.70
C THR A 44 6.48 24.35 20.80
N ASN A 45 7.07 23.81 19.73
CA ASN A 45 7.54 22.42 19.66
C ASN A 45 6.45 21.39 20.04
N SER A 46 5.22 21.66 19.69
CA SER A 46 4.03 20.86 20.00
C SER A 46 3.43 20.25 18.74
N GLY A 47 2.96 19.01 18.83
CA GLY A 47 1.95 18.51 17.91
C GLY A 47 0.59 19.13 18.26
N THR A 48 -0.34 19.10 17.31
CA THR A 48 -1.69 19.65 17.47
C THR A 48 -2.76 18.63 17.04
N ILE A 49 -3.94 18.74 17.67
CA ILE A 49 -5.19 18.18 17.11
C ILE A 49 -6.08 19.38 16.80
N THR A 50 -6.45 19.52 15.52
CA THR A 50 -7.32 20.62 15.07
C THR A 50 -8.63 20.04 14.53
N ILE A 51 -9.75 20.58 15.01
CA ILE A 51 -11.08 20.31 14.45
C ILE A 51 -11.49 21.58 13.70
N THR A 52 -11.46 21.51 12.37
CA THR A 52 -11.69 22.65 11.49
C THR A 52 -13.19 22.92 11.38
N ASP A 53 -13.60 24.20 11.59
CA ASP A 53 -14.96 24.63 11.35
C ASP A 53 -15.31 24.64 9.86
N GLY A 54 -16.58 24.37 9.52
CA GLY A 54 -17.10 24.37 8.15
C GLY A 54 -17.76 23.07 7.72
N ALA A 55 -18.54 23.11 6.64
CA ALA A 55 -19.35 21.99 6.16
C ALA A 55 -18.54 20.74 5.80
N ASN A 56 -17.27 20.91 5.41
CA ASN A 56 -16.34 19.82 5.06
C ASN A 56 -15.04 19.93 5.87
N GLY A 57 -15.12 20.40 7.11
CA GLY A 57 -13.97 20.56 8.00
C GLY A 57 -13.31 19.22 8.34
N ASN A 58 -11.99 19.23 8.39
CA ASN A 58 -11.19 18.05 8.74
C ASN A 58 -10.93 17.96 10.25
N ILE A 59 -10.64 16.75 10.72
CA ILE A 59 -9.95 16.52 11.99
C ILE A 59 -8.51 16.18 11.64
N THR A 60 -7.58 17.05 12.05
CA THR A 60 -6.16 16.93 11.71
C THR A 60 -5.34 16.66 12.97
N ALA A 61 -4.56 15.59 12.98
CA ALA A 61 -3.52 15.34 13.98
C ALA A 61 -2.15 15.62 13.32
N THR A 62 -1.46 16.64 13.81
CA THR A 62 -0.17 17.10 13.26
C THR A 62 0.93 16.91 14.30
N PRO A 63 1.79 15.87 14.19
CA PRO A 63 2.95 15.72 15.05
C PRO A 63 3.99 16.83 14.79
N ASN A 64 4.81 17.12 15.78
CA ASN A 64 5.92 18.05 15.62
C ASN A 64 7.20 17.34 15.17
N GLY A 65 7.95 17.94 14.26
CA GLY A 65 9.27 17.48 13.80
C GLY A 65 9.23 16.04 13.24
N THR A 66 9.97 15.13 13.85
CA THR A 66 10.04 13.70 13.47
C THR A 66 9.03 12.82 14.19
N GLY A 67 8.11 13.41 14.96
CA GLY A 67 7.05 12.68 15.63
C GLY A 67 6.07 12.01 14.65
N TYR A 68 5.22 11.13 15.17
CA TYR A 68 4.18 10.44 14.40
C TYR A 68 2.91 10.25 15.26
N VAL A 69 1.81 9.91 14.61
CA VAL A 69 0.57 9.51 15.31
C VAL A 69 0.67 8.03 15.63
N GLU A 70 0.73 7.68 16.91
CA GLU A 70 0.80 6.29 17.38
C GLU A 70 -0.59 5.76 17.72
N ILE A 71 -0.95 4.62 17.14
CA ILE A 71 -2.13 3.86 17.54
C ILE A 71 -1.64 2.71 18.44
N GLY A 72 -1.52 2.98 19.72
CA GLY A 72 -1.01 2.03 20.70
C GLY A 72 -1.96 0.86 20.95
N GLY A 73 -1.39 -0.28 21.36
CA GLY A 73 -2.11 -1.44 21.84
C GLY A 73 -2.14 -1.48 23.36
N ASN A 74 -3.15 -2.17 23.92
CA ASN A 74 -3.19 -2.54 25.33
C ASN A 74 -3.73 -3.96 25.42
N THR A 75 -2.84 -4.95 25.65
CA THR A 75 -3.11 -6.41 25.58
C THR A 75 -3.46 -6.95 24.20
N ASN A 76 -3.96 -6.10 23.27
CA ASN A 76 -4.21 -6.41 21.88
C ASN A 76 -3.39 -5.50 20.96
N PRO A 77 -3.07 -5.92 19.72
CA PRO A 77 -2.34 -5.10 18.77
C PRO A 77 -3.04 -3.76 18.46
N GLY A 78 -2.25 -2.69 18.29
CA GLY A 78 -2.76 -1.39 17.84
C GLY A 78 -3.50 -1.53 16.51
N THR A 79 -4.69 -0.92 16.42
CA THR A 79 -5.60 -1.13 15.28
C THR A 79 -6.25 0.19 14.85
N LEU A 80 -6.14 0.53 13.57
CA LEU A 80 -6.92 1.58 12.92
C LEU A 80 -8.08 0.95 12.15
N GLN A 81 -9.33 1.36 12.42
CA GLN A 81 -10.51 0.92 11.71
C GLN A 81 -11.09 2.06 10.85
N LEU A 82 -11.36 1.76 9.59
CA LEU A 82 -12.06 2.63 8.66
C LEU A 82 -13.43 2.03 8.39
N ASN A 83 -14.48 2.73 8.81
CA ASN A 83 -15.86 2.28 8.64
C ASN A 83 -16.45 2.73 7.31
N CYS A 84 -17.51 2.06 6.87
CA CYS A 84 -18.37 2.52 5.79
C CYS A 84 -19.19 3.76 6.23
N GLU A 85 -19.88 4.39 5.30
CA GLU A 85 -20.69 5.60 5.51
C GLU A 85 -21.77 5.47 6.58
N ASN A 86 -22.26 4.26 6.83
CA ASN A 86 -23.27 3.97 7.87
C ASN A 86 -22.67 3.42 9.17
N ASN A 87 -21.35 3.35 9.30
CA ASN A 87 -20.65 2.83 10.47
C ASN A 87 -21.04 1.40 10.90
N SER A 88 -21.66 0.62 10.01
CA SER A 88 -22.15 -0.73 10.31
C SER A 88 -21.10 -1.82 10.12
N HIS A 89 -20.08 -1.56 9.30
CA HIS A 89 -18.92 -2.45 9.04
C HIS A 89 -17.73 -1.62 8.56
N GLY A 90 -16.52 -2.21 8.56
CA GLY A 90 -15.29 -1.52 8.16
C GLY A 90 -14.12 -2.46 8.00
N ILE A 91 -13.03 -1.91 7.48
CA ILE A 91 -11.73 -2.58 7.36
C ILE A 91 -10.79 -2.12 8.47
N LYS A 92 -9.84 -2.97 8.84
CA LYS A 92 -8.86 -2.69 9.89
C LYS A 92 -7.43 -2.81 9.35
N LEU A 93 -6.59 -1.86 9.75
CA LEU A 93 -5.15 -1.96 9.67
C LEU A 93 -4.64 -2.26 11.09
N GLN A 94 -3.93 -3.37 11.25
CA GLN A 94 -3.53 -3.85 12.57
C GLN A 94 -2.04 -4.22 12.56
N SER A 95 -1.35 -3.89 13.65
CA SER A 95 0.04 -4.30 13.85
C SER A 95 0.16 -5.82 14.07
N PRO A 96 1.34 -6.44 13.81
CA PRO A 96 1.55 -7.83 14.11
C PRO A 96 1.48 -8.10 15.62
N PRO A 97 1.29 -9.37 16.06
CA PRO A 97 1.28 -9.70 17.47
C PRO A 97 2.65 -9.50 18.10
N HIS A 98 2.69 -9.25 19.43
CA HIS A 98 3.93 -9.03 20.17
C HIS A 98 4.94 -10.19 19.99
N SER A 99 4.47 -11.42 19.91
CA SER A 99 5.32 -12.61 19.72
C SER A 99 6.11 -12.64 18.42
N SER A 100 5.73 -11.84 17.41
CA SER A 100 6.47 -11.74 16.16
C SER A 100 7.75 -10.89 16.28
N SER A 101 7.84 -10.04 17.32
CA SER A 101 8.98 -9.13 17.57
C SER A 101 9.36 -8.26 16.36
N GLN A 102 8.39 -7.86 15.52
CA GLN A 102 8.63 -7.10 14.30
C GLN A 102 8.30 -5.61 14.47
N SER A 103 9.15 -4.74 13.93
CA SER A 103 9.01 -3.28 13.96
C SER A 103 9.36 -2.66 12.58
N TYR A 104 8.96 -3.31 11.49
CA TYR A 104 9.26 -2.83 10.15
C TYR A 104 8.42 -1.61 9.75
N THR A 105 8.93 -0.84 8.79
CA THR A 105 8.22 0.29 8.17
C THR A 105 7.89 -0.05 6.72
N LEU A 106 6.67 0.24 6.27
CA LEU A 106 6.30 0.20 4.86
C LEU A 106 6.09 1.63 4.34
N LYS A 107 6.88 2.03 3.35
CA LYS A 107 6.75 3.32 2.67
C LYS A 107 5.93 3.14 1.41
N PHE A 108 4.85 3.92 1.27
CA PHE A 108 4.02 3.92 0.08
C PHE A 108 4.81 4.33 -1.17
N PRO A 109 4.35 3.93 -2.39
CA PRO A 109 5.00 4.30 -3.64
C PRO A 109 5.09 5.82 -3.82
N THR A 110 6.17 6.29 -4.47
CA THR A 110 6.34 7.70 -4.84
C THR A 110 5.61 8.08 -6.12
N GLY A 111 5.22 7.08 -6.93
CA GLY A 111 4.44 7.27 -8.16
C GLY A 111 2.94 7.24 -7.92
N ASN A 112 2.18 7.73 -8.90
CA ASN A 112 0.73 7.74 -8.86
C ASN A 112 0.14 6.33 -9.06
N VAL A 113 -1.10 6.14 -8.61
CA VAL A 113 -1.88 4.91 -8.81
C VAL A 113 -2.21 4.75 -10.30
N THR A 114 -2.04 3.53 -10.82
CA THR A 114 -2.47 3.13 -12.16
C THR A 114 -3.27 1.84 -12.07
N ALA A 115 -4.20 1.62 -13.03
CA ALA A 115 -4.98 0.40 -13.08
C ALA A 115 -4.12 -0.85 -13.30
N ASP A 116 -4.64 -2.01 -12.95
CA ASP A 116 -4.04 -3.33 -13.16
C ASP A 116 -2.65 -3.50 -12.52
N ARG A 117 -2.47 -2.89 -11.35
CA ARG A 117 -1.22 -2.95 -10.57
C ARG A 117 -1.47 -3.50 -9.18
N PHE A 118 -0.48 -4.17 -8.63
CA PHE A 118 -0.45 -4.56 -7.22
C PHE A 118 0.70 -3.90 -6.47
N LEU A 119 0.55 -3.78 -5.15
CA LEU A 119 1.63 -3.30 -4.30
C LEU A 119 2.60 -4.43 -4.00
N LYS A 120 3.89 -4.20 -4.26
CA LYS A 120 4.98 -5.09 -3.85
C LYS A 120 6.03 -4.34 -3.05
N VAL A 121 6.79 -5.04 -2.23
CA VAL A 121 8.02 -4.50 -1.65
C VAL A 121 9.09 -4.50 -2.74
N ALA A 122 9.48 -3.31 -3.21
CA ALA A 122 10.45 -3.16 -4.29
C ALA A 122 11.91 -3.24 -3.79
N SER A 123 12.16 -2.72 -2.60
CA SER A 123 13.47 -2.79 -1.95
C SER A 123 13.32 -2.75 -0.43
N VAL A 124 14.33 -3.26 0.25
CA VAL A 124 14.41 -3.22 1.73
C VAL A 124 15.74 -2.59 2.11
N THR A 125 15.70 -1.62 3.03
CA THR A 125 16.89 -1.09 3.71
C THR A 125 16.84 -1.48 5.18
N GLY A 126 18.01 -1.70 5.78
CA GLY A 126 18.08 -2.30 7.11
C GLY A 126 17.91 -3.82 7.08
N SER A 127 17.90 -4.43 8.25
CA SER A 127 17.83 -5.87 8.41
C SER A 127 17.15 -6.27 9.72
N GLY A 128 16.90 -7.57 9.88
CA GLY A 128 16.29 -8.10 11.09
C GLY A 128 14.84 -7.65 11.27
N THR A 129 14.50 -7.23 12.48
CA THR A 129 13.13 -6.88 12.88
C THR A 129 12.69 -5.46 12.53
N THR A 130 13.62 -4.59 12.08
CA THR A 130 13.39 -3.15 11.87
C THR A 130 13.61 -2.69 10.43
N GLY A 131 13.48 -3.59 9.46
CA GLY A 131 13.65 -3.27 8.04
C GLY A 131 12.65 -2.22 7.56
N VAL A 132 13.07 -1.40 6.58
CA VAL A 132 12.22 -0.42 5.90
C VAL A 132 11.98 -0.90 4.49
N GLY A 133 10.74 -1.30 4.18
CA GLY A 133 10.31 -1.73 2.85
C GLY A 133 9.76 -0.56 2.05
N GLN A 134 10.36 -0.26 0.89
CA GLN A 134 9.79 0.66 -0.09
C GLN A 134 8.79 -0.10 -0.96
N LEU A 135 7.54 0.33 -0.96
CA LEU A 135 6.50 -0.22 -1.84
C LEU A 135 6.59 0.41 -3.24
N SER A 136 6.21 -0.35 -4.24
CA SER A 136 5.97 0.14 -5.61
C SER A 136 4.72 -0.52 -6.20
N PHE A 137 4.12 0.15 -7.19
CA PHE A 137 3.12 -0.47 -8.05
C PHE A 137 3.81 -1.33 -9.11
N ALA A 138 3.40 -2.56 -9.25
CA ALA A 138 3.96 -3.51 -10.22
C ALA A 138 2.85 -4.14 -11.05
N GLU A 139 3.19 -4.47 -12.29
CA GLU A 139 2.33 -5.30 -13.13
C GLU A 139 2.22 -6.70 -12.55
N VAL A 140 1.08 -7.31 -12.72
CA VAL A 140 0.96 -8.76 -12.60
C VAL A 140 1.65 -9.34 -13.83
N SER A 141 2.96 -9.59 -13.74
CA SER A 141 3.62 -10.44 -14.72
C SER A 141 3.14 -11.87 -14.45
N GLY A 142 2.01 -12.19 -14.96
CA GLY A 142 1.39 -13.48 -14.71
C GLY A 142 1.10 -14.19 -16.01
N GLY A 143 1.74 -15.31 -16.21
CA GLY A 143 1.44 -16.23 -17.27
C GLY A 143 2.12 -15.91 -18.60
N THR A 144 2.20 -16.96 -19.41
CA THR A 144 2.68 -16.93 -20.78
C THR A 144 1.82 -16.02 -21.64
N SER A 145 2.43 -15.03 -22.30
CA SER A 145 1.75 -14.19 -23.31
C SER A 145 1.51 -14.97 -24.58
N TRP A 146 0.31 -15.50 -24.75
CA TRP A 146 -0.03 -16.33 -25.90
C TRP A 146 -0.12 -15.54 -27.19
N GLN A 147 0.64 -15.99 -28.20
CA GLN A 147 0.72 -15.38 -29.50
C GLN A 147 -0.26 -16.04 -30.50
N ALA A 148 -0.49 -15.38 -31.62
CA ALA A 148 -1.23 -15.98 -32.72
C ALA A 148 -0.55 -17.28 -33.19
N VAL A 149 -1.37 -18.22 -33.74
CA VAL A 149 -0.87 -19.51 -34.23
C VAL A 149 0.23 -19.31 -35.27
N LYS A 150 1.37 -19.95 -35.08
CA LYS A 150 2.51 -19.94 -36.00
C LYS A 150 2.37 -21.04 -37.02
N THR A 151 2.49 -20.67 -38.31
CA THR A 151 2.41 -21.59 -39.46
C THR A 151 3.68 -21.55 -40.31
N SER A 152 4.69 -20.81 -39.90
CA SER A 152 6.02 -20.71 -40.54
C SER A 152 7.07 -20.48 -39.49
N ASP A 153 8.33 -20.50 -39.87
CA ASP A 153 9.48 -20.23 -38.99
C ASP A 153 9.31 -18.87 -38.27
N PHE A 154 9.74 -18.84 -37.00
CA PHE A 154 9.65 -17.65 -36.16
C PHE A 154 10.78 -17.59 -35.13
N THR A 155 11.02 -16.39 -34.61
CA THR A 155 11.86 -16.18 -33.44
C THR A 155 10.97 -16.02 -32.21
N ALA A 156 11.21 -16.85 -31.21
CA ALA A 156 10.48 -16.80 -29.94
C ALA A 156 11.05 -15.70 -29.01
N ALA A 157 10.22 -15.16 -28.15
CA ALA A 157 10.60 -14.21 -27.10
C ALA A 157 10.34 -14.79 -25.71
N ALA A 158 11.13 -14.36 -24.74
CA ALA A 158 10.95 -14.77 -23.35
C ALA A 158 9.57 -14.32 -22.80
N GLY A 159 8.90 -15.18 -22.04
CA GLY A 159 7.57 -14.94 -21.49
C GLY A 159 6.41 -15.17 -22.47
N GLU A 160 6.70 -15.59 -23.70
CA GLU A 160 5.68 -15.85 -24.70
C GLU A 160 5.33 -17.33 -24.85
N GLY A 161 4.09 -17.61 -25.27
CA GLY A 161 3.57 -18.92 -25.63
C GLY A 161 3.13 -18.98 -27.08
N TYR A 162 3.39 -20.09 -27.73
CA TYR A 162 3.13 -20.26 -29.14
C TYR A 162 2.35 -21.53 -29.40
N PHE A 163 1.21 -21.42 -30.06
CA PHE A 163 0.56 -22.53 -30.72
C PHE A 163 1.20 -22.68 -32.10
N VAL A 164 1.80 -23.81 -32.39
CA VAL A 164 2.50 -24.06 -33.66
C VAL A 164 1.77 -25.13 -34.48
N ASN A 165 1.43 -24.80 -35.71
CA ASN A 165 0.73 -25.68 -36.64
C ASN A 165 1.67 -26.10 -37.76
N THR A 166 2.16 -27.33 -37.69
CA THR A 166 3.07 -27.91 -38.68
C THR A 166 2.37 -28.75 -39.76
N THR A 167 1.04 -28.61 -39.88
CA THR A 167 0.27 -29.40 -40.89
C THR A 167 0.80 -29.23 -42.33
N SER A 168 1.31 -28.06 -42.70
CA SER A 168 1.79 -27.73 -44.02
C SER A 168 3.29 -27.98 -44.25
N GLY A 169 4.03 -28.35 -43.22
CA GLY A 169 5.48 -28.57 -43.28
C GLY A 169 6.18 -28.32 -41.94
N ALA A 170 7.45 -28.71 -41.87
CA ALA A 170 8.29 -28.51 -40.71
C ALA A 170 8.49 -26.97 -40.42
N ILE A 171 8.56 -26.64 -39.16
CA ILE A 171 8.72 -25.23 -38.68
C ILE A 171 9.93 -25.19 -37.73
N THR A 172 10.69 -24.10 -37.80
CA THR A 172 11.75 -23.78 -36.86
C THR A 172 11.35 -22.63 -35.93
N ALA A 173 11.34 -22.89 -34.62
CA ALA A 173 11.26 -21.89 -33.60
C ALA A 173 12.67 -21.53 -33.11
N THR A 174 13.18 -20.36 -33.47
CA THR A 174 14.48 -19.87 -33.03
C THR A 174 14.38 -19.25 -31.66
N LEU A 175 15.21 -19.67 -30.70
CA LEU A 175 15.25 -19.12 -29.36
C LEU A 175 15.82 -17.68 -29.35
N PRO A 176 15.52 -16.88 -28.31
CA PRO A 176 16.10 -15.52 -28.18
C PRO A 176 17.63 -15.55 -28.16
N GLY A 177 18.28 -14.54 -28.74
CA GLY A 177 19.74 -14.41 -28.75
C GLY A 177 20.35 -14.03 -27.40
N SER A 178 19.55 -13.53 -26.47
CA SER A 178 19.97 -13.16 -25.11
C SER A 178 18.92 -13.66 -24.13
N ALA A 179 19.21 -14.80 -23.50
CA ALA A 179 18.35 -15.37 -22.47
C ALA A 179 18.92 -15.10 -21.07
N SER A 180 18.04 -14.88 -20.11
CA SER A 180 18.35 -14.72 -18.68
C SER A 180 17.83 -15.90 -17.88
N ILE A 181 18.43 -16.16 -16.72
CA ILE A 181 17.93 -17.21 -15.81
C ILE A 181 16.49 -16.87 -15.38
N GLY A 182 15.57 -17.79 -15.62
CA GLY A 182 14.14 -17.61 -15.34
C GLY A 182 13.30 -17.26 -16.57
N ASP A 183 13.91 -17.06 -17.73
CA ASP A 183 13.17 -16.92 -18.99
C ASP A 183 12.50 -18.25 -19.35
N GLU A 184 11.23 -18.16 -19.73
CA GLU A 184 10.40 -19.30 -20.10
C GLU A 184 9.76 -19.06 -21.46
N ILE A 185 9.65 -20.10 -22.28
CA ILE A 185 8.92 -20.11 -23.54
C ILE A 185 8.06 -21.37 -23.55
N SER A 186 6.77 -21.21 -23.82
CA SER A 186 5.83 -22.31 -23.94
C SER A 186 5.50 -22.59 -25.40
N ILE A 187 5.56 -23.85 -25.82
CA ILE A 187 5.18 -24.26 -27.18
C ILE A 187 4.15 -25.38 -27.08
N ILE A 188 3.08 -25.26 -27.86
CA ILE A 188 2.01 -26.24 -27.93
C ILE A 188 1.83 -26.67 -29.40
N ASP A 189 1.75 -27.99 -29.64
CA ASP A 189 1.33 -28.55 -30.93
C ASP A 189 -0.15 -28.24 -31.17
N TYR A 190 -0.42 -27.32 -32.10
CA TYR A 190 -1.79 -26.83 -32.37
C TYR A 190 -2.66 -27.92 -33.05
N ALA A 191 -2.08 -28.72 -33.93
CA ALA A 191 -2.81 -29.66 -34.77
C ALA A 191 -2.44 -31.15 -34.49
N GLY A 192 -1.55 -31.39 -33.51
CA GLY A 192 -1.06 -32.76 -33.23
C GLY A 192 -0.22 -33.35 -34.37
N THR A 193 0.59 -32.51 -35.02
CA THR A 193 1.31 -32.89 -36.24
C THR A 193 2.83 -32.83 -36.14
N PHE A 194 3.39 -32.66 -34.93
CA PHE A 194 4.84 -32.62 -34.72
C PHE A 194 5.52 -33.96 -35.00
N ASP A 195 4.78 -35.07 -34.94
CA ASP A 195 5.23 -36.41 -35.30
C ASP A 195 5.33 -36.65 -36.80
N THR A 196 4.58 -35.87 -37.60
CA THR A 196 4.54 -35.97 -39.08
C THR A 196 5.46 -34.93 -39.72
N ASN A 197 5.36 -33.68 -39.26
CA ASN A 197 6.18 -32.56 -39.69
C ASN A 197 6.85 -31.92 -38.45
N ASN A 198 8.11 -32.05 -38.32
CA ASN A 198 8.84 -31.70 -37.09
C ASN A 198 8.77 -30.20 -36.77
N LEU A 199 8.57 -29.88 -35.49
CA LEU A 199 9.01 -28.63 -34.95
C LEU A 199 10.49 -28.75 -34.53
N THR A 200 11.32 -27.85 -35.04
CA THR A 200 12.72 -27.73 -34.61
C THR A 200 12.85 -26.53 -33.68
N VAL A 201 13.42 -26.71 -32.51
CA VAL A 201 13.79 -25.60 -31.61
C VAL A 201 15.27 -25.29 -31.87
N GLY A 202 15.50 -24.18 -32.57
CA GLY A 202 16.83 -23.74 -32.96
C GLY A 202 17.39 -22.71 -31.97
N ARG A 203 18.70 -22.74 -31.77
CA ARG A 203 19.41 -21.72 -31.03
C ARG A 203 19.67 -20.51 -31.92
N ASN A 204 19.53 -19.30 -31.40
CA ASN A 204 20.00 -18.09 -32.06
C ASN A 204 21.51 -17.97 -31.83
N SER A 205 22.29 -18.03 -32.89
CA SER A 205 23.77 -17.99 -32.85
C SER A 205 24.29 -16.64 -33.31
#